data_d9fdc2021fd77eb1aa5fd60769c94c6b
#
_entry.id   d9fdc2021fd77eb1aa5fd60769c94c6b
#
_cell.length_a   1.000
_cell.length_b   1.000
_cell.length_c   1.000
_cell.angle_alpha   90.00
_cell.angle_beta   90.00
_cell.angle_gamma   90.00
#
_symmetry.space_group_name_H-M   'P 1'
#
loop_
_entity.id
_entity.type
_entity.pdbx_description
1 polymer ?
#
loop_
_entity_poly.entity_id
_entity_poly.type
_entity_poly.pdbx_seq_one_letter_code
_entity_poly.pdbx_strand_id
1 'polypeptide(L)' 'MHNTRMRSLDLECLVTVTMPFGKYKDRLLADLPGNYLNWLARAGFPRGELGRQLALMHEIDHNGLRGLLDPLRKRG' A
#
# COMPACT_ATOMS: atom_id res chain seq x y z
N MET A 1 23.87 -3.68 -1.01
CA MET A 1 23.28 -3.52 -0.88
C MET A 1 22.35 -3.30 -1.14
N HIS A 2 22.09 -3.24 -1.00
CA HIS A 2 21.20 -3.17 -1.05
C HIS A 2 20.33 -2.64 -0.89
N ASN A 3 20.19 -2.21 -0.66
CA ASN A 3 19.33 -1.77 -0.28
C ASN A 3 18.15 -1.73 -0.80
N THR A 4 17.50 -2.20 -0.63
CA THR A 4 16.41 -2.24 -1.34
C THR A 4 15.27 -1.67 -0.67
N ARG A 5 14.57 -0.81 -1.27
CA ARG A 5 13.49 -0.16 -0.71
C ARG A 5 12.26 -0.97 -0.77
N MET A 6 12.07 -1.76 -1.78
CA MET A 6 10.87 -2.55 -1.98
C MET A 6 11.20 -3.99 -1.84
N ARG A 7 10.89 -4.56 -0.70
CA ARG A 7 11.12 -5.96 -0.47
C ARG A 7 9.86 -6.76 -0.67
N SER A 8 10.01 -8.06 -0.88
CA SER A 8 8.87 -8.94 -1.02
C SER A 8 7.92 -8.86 0.15
N LEU A 9 8.47 -8.81 1.36
CA LEU A 9 7.63 -8.73 2.55
C LEU A 9 6.81 -7.45 2.58
N ASP A 10 7.40 -6.35 2.13
CA ASP A 10 6.67 -5.09 2.09
C ASP A 10 5.51 -5.17 1.12
N LEU A 11 5.72 -5.79 -0.03
CA LEU A 11 4.66 -5.94 -1.00
C LEU A 11 3.56 -6.87 -0.50
N GLU A 12 3.96 -7.92 0.22
CA GLU A 12 2.98 -8.85 0.76
C GLU A 12 2.09 -8.18 1.80
N CYS A 13 2.63 -7.26 2.56
CA CYS A 13 1.82 -6.52 3.53
C CYS A 13 0.68 -5.79 2.85
N LEU A 14 0.91 -5.30 1.64
CA LEU A 14 -0.13 -4.55 0.94
C LEU A 14 -1.33 -5.40 0.58
N VAL A 15 -1.13 -6.70 0.44
CA VAL A 15 -2.23 -7.61 0.10
C VAL A 15 -2.73 -8.40 1.29
N THR A 16 -2.24 -8.12 2.49
CA THR A 16 -2.71 -8.80 3.70
C THR A 16 -3.17 -7.84 4.79
N VAL A 17 -2.60 -6.65 4.85
CA VAL A 17 -2.98 -5.67 5.86
C VAL A 17 -4.19 -4.88 5.41
N THR A 18 -5.14 -4.69 6.32
CA THR A 18 -6.33 -3.91 6.01
C THR A 18 -6.25 -2.55 6.66
N MET A 19 -7.01 -1.62 6.10
CA MET A 19 -7.08 -0.27 6.65
C MET A 19 -7.80 -0.31 7.98
N PRO A 20 -7.20 0.23 9.04
CA PRO A 20 -7.79 0.10 10.39
C PRO A 20 -8.83 1.15 10.73
N PHE A 21 -9.02 2.15 9.90
CA PHE A 21 -9.97 3.21 10.22
C PHE A 21 -10.40 3.94 8.96
N GLY A 22 -11.38 4.81 9.13
CA GLY A 22 -11.80 5.73 8.08
C GLY A 22 -12.75 5.12 7.09
N LYS A 23 -12.91 5.81 5.97
CA LYS A 23 -13.88 5.44 4.94
C LYS A 23 -13.63 4.05 4.38
N TYR A 24 -12.38 3.65 4.30
CA TYR A 24 -12.01 2.38 3.69
C TYR A 24 -11.59 1.34 4.72
N LYS A 25 -12.11 1.47 5.93
CA LYS A 25 -11.80 0.50 6.96
C LYS A 25 -12.08 -0.92 6.47
N ASP A 26 -11.17 -1.83 6.81
CA ASP A 26 -11.24 -3.25 6.47
C ASP A 26 -10.95 -3.57 5.00
N ARG A 27 -10.64 -2.57 4.19
CA ARG A 27 -10.16 -2.82 2.84
C ARG A 27 -8.68 -3.11 2.86
N LEU A 28 -8.24 -4.01 2.01
CA LEU A 28 -6.80 -4.25 1.87
C LEU A 28 -6.13 -2.98 1.38
N LEU A 29 -4.90 -2.75 1.82
CA LEU A 29 -4.18 -1.57 1.37
C LEU A 29 -4.03 -1.56 -0.15
N ALA A 30 -3.85 -2.74 -0.74
CA ALA A 30 -3.72 -2.85 -2.19
C ALA A 30 -5.01 -2.49 -2.93
N ASP A 31 -6.13 -2.48 -2.24
CA ASP A 31 -7.42 -2.17 -2.87
C ASP A 31 -7.85 -0.74 -2.67
N LEU A 32 -7.03 0.08 -2.04
CA LEU A 32 -7.40 1.48 -1.83
C LEU A 32 -7.36 2.24 -3.16
N PRO A 33 -8.36 3.09 -3.40
CA PRO A 33 -8.39 3.84 -4.66
C PRO A 33 -7.24 4.82 -4.76
N GLY A 34 -6.80 5.07 -5.99
CA GLY A 34 -5.70 5.99 -6.22
C GLY A 34 -5.97 7.40 -5.73
N ASN A 35 -7.21 7.88 -5.90
CA ASN A 35 -7.53 9.24 -5.46
C ASN A 35 -7.46 9.37 -3.95
N TYR A 36 -7.78 8.30 -3.22
CA TYR A 36 -7.65 8.31 -1.77
C TYR A 36 -6.18 8.36 -1.36
N LEU A 37 -5.36 7.56 -2.04
CA LEU A 37 -3.91 7.56 -1.77
C LEU A 37 -3.30 8.91 -2.08
N ASN A 38 -3.74 9.55 -3.16
CA ASN A 38 -3.27 10.88 -3.50
C ASN A 38 -3.66 11.90 -2.42
N TRP A 39 -4.87 11.76 -1.89
CA TRP A 39 -5.32 12.63 -0.82
C TRP A 39 -4.45 12.45 0.42
N LEU A 40 -4.15 11.21 0.77
CA LEU A 40 -3.27 10.95 1.91
C LEU A 40 -1.89 11.54 1.70
N ALA A 41 -1.39 11.47 0.48
CA ALA A 41 -0.06 12.01 0.19
C ALA A 41 -0.02 13.51 0.42
N ARG A 42 -1.13 14.20 0.15
CA ARG A 42 -1.19 15.64 0.37
C ARG A 42 -1.50 16.00 1.81
N ALA A 43 -2.38 15.24 2.44
CA ALA A 43 -2.77 15.52 3.81
C ALA A 43 -1.77 15.02 4.82
N GLY A 44 -0.98 14.05 4.44
CA GLY A 44 -0.01 13.43 5.32
C GLY A 44 -0.40 12.01 5.65
N PHE A 45 0.56 11.09 5.48
CA PHE A 45 0.31 9.70 5.85
C PHE A 45 0.34 9.55 7.37
N PRO A 46 -0.38 8.57 7.92
CA PRO A 46 -0.28 8.29 9.35
C PRO A 46 1.15 7.95 9.72
N ARG A 47 1.46 8.07 10.98
CA ARG A 47 2.78 7.73 11.46
C ARG A 47 2.92 6.22 11.61
N GLY A 48 4.16 5.78 11.68
CA GLY A 48 4.45 4.40 11.97
C GLY A 48 4.39 3.51 10.77
N GLU A 49 4.26 2.23 11.04
CA GLU A 49 4.32 1.22 9.99
C GLU A 49 3.20 1.37 8.96
N LEU A 50 2.00 1.67 9.43
CA LEU A 50 0.88 1.86 8.51
C LEU A 50 1.18 2.97 7.51
N GLY A 51 1.71 4.09 7.99
CA GLY A 51 2.04 5.20 7.11
C GLY A 51 3.07 4.81 6.07
N ARG A 52 4.07 4.05 6.50
CA ARG A 52 5.10 3.59 5.57
C ARG A 52 4.50 2.70 4.48
N GLN A 53 3.59 1.83 4.89
CA GLN A 53 2.93 0.93 3.94
C GLN A 53 2.02 1.70 2.98
N LEU A 54 1.30 2.68 3.49
CA LEU A 54 0.44 3.49 2.64
C LEU A 54 1.26 4.31 1.65
N ALA A 55 2.39 4.82 2.08
CA ALA A 55 3.27 5.56 1.18
C ALA A 55 3.79 4.66 0.07
N LEU A 56 4.12 3.43 0.41
CA LEU A 56 4.56 2.47 -0.59
C LEU A 56 3.45 2.16 -1.58
N MET A 57 2.23 1.96 -1.08
CA MET A 57 1.10 1.69 -1.97
C MET A 57 0.84 2.87 -2.90
N HIS A 58 0.96 4.09 -2.37
CA HIS A 58 0.80 5.28 -3.19
C HIS A 58 1.85 5.30 -4.31
N GLU A 59 3.07 4.95 -3.99
CA GLU A 59 4.14 4.91 -4.98
C GLU A 59 3.82 3.90 -6.08
N ILE A 60 3.38 2.72 -5.67
CA ILE A 60 3.05 1.67 -6.63
C ILE A 60 1.91 2.12 -7.55
N ASP A 61 0.88 2.70 -6.97
CA ASP A 61 -0.25 3.17 -7.75
C ASP A 61 0.16 4.30 -8.70
N HIS A 62 0.93 5.24 -8.18
CA HIS A 62 1.34 6.41 -8.94
C HIS A 62 2.16 6.02 -10.17
N ASN A 63 2.94 4.96 -10.06
CA ASN A 63 3.78 4.49 -11.14
C ASN A 63 3.11 3.43 -12.02
N GLY A 64 1.83 3.18 -11.79
CA GLY A 64 1.10 2.21 -12.62
C GLY A 64 1.54 0.79 -12.40
N LEU A 65 2.01 0.46 -11.20
CA LEU A 65 2.58 -0.85 -10.94
C LEU A 65 1.69 -1.76 -10.09
N ARG A 66 0.39 -1.48 -10.02
CA ARG A 66 -0.51 -2.32 -9.21
C ARG A 66 -0.45 -3.79 -9.62
N GLY A 67 -0.15 -4.05 -10.87
CA GLY A 67 -0.05 -5.43 -11.35
C GLY A 67 1.00 -6.25 -10.64
N LEU A 68 1.97 -5.60 -10.02
CA LEU A 68 2.98 -6.32 -9.25
C LEU A 68 2.38 -7.09 -8.10
N LEU A 69 1.21 -6.68 -7.63
CA LEU A 69 0.59 -7.27 -6.46
C LEU A 69 -0.27 -8.49 -6.80
N ASP A 70 -0.64 -8.64 -8.07
CA ASP A 70 -1.54 -9.71 -8.47
C ASP A 70 -1.04 -11.11 -8.11
N PRO A 71 0.22 -11.44 -8.39
CA PRO A 71 0.69 -12.78 -8.02
C PRO A 71 0.64 -13.02 -6.52
N LEU A 72 0.82 -11.97 -5.73
CA LEU A 72 0.81 -12.11 -4.27
C LEU A 72 -0.60 -12.35 -3.75
N ARG A 73 -1.60 -11.77 -4.40
CA ARG A 73 -2.98 -11.97 -4.00
C ARG A 73 -3.39 -13.42 -4.15
N LYS A 74 -2.86 -14.08 -5.16
CA LYS A 74 -3.25 -15.44 -5.47
C LYS A 74 -2.62 -16.46 -4.56
N ARG A 75 -1.69 -16.07 -3.75
CA ARG A 75 -1.04 -16.99 -2.85
C ARG A 75 -1.94 -17.40 -1.70
N GLY A 76 -2.86 -16.54 -1.38
CA GLY A 76 -3.78 -16.76 -0.28
C GLY A 76 -4.62 -18.00 -0.42
#